data_f8a105997b8219b767b2443f0e4d6a25
#
_entry.id   f8a105997b8219b767b2443f0e4d6a25
#
_cell.length_a   1.000
_cell.length_b   1.000
_cell.length_c   1.000
_cell.angle_alpha   90.00
_cell.angle_beta   90.00
_cell.angle_gamma   90.00
#
_symmetry.space_group_name_H-M   'P 1'
#
loop_
_entity.id
_entity.type
_entity.pdbx_description
1 polymer ?
#
loop_
_entity_poly.entity_id
_entity_poly.type
_entity_poly.pdbx_seq_one_letter_code
_entity_poly.pdbx_strand_id
1 'polypeptide(L)'
;TTEKKRLGDAIDKAQFAIGELQGQGVDLADLVGGGNGFGSGRKGIGLDARTGKMQERNFGDLGNVKPGNYAKCSYAFIDGVFVPAEGETKISSTDLKATGLPANGGKAWDMIRNGPVASQFSTSWGGVDYNKPGRSMIGLHANAGITFDLSAIREATGIEEMRFNSVAGYGGRTTTPSAEFRVLLDGKLMAHKRLGRKDAAPIDFEI
;
A
#
# COMPACT_ATOMS: atom_id res chain seq x y z
N THR A 1 4.94 -26.67 7.56
CA THR A 1 4.43 -27.47 8.66
C THR A 1 3.83 -26.57 9.72
N THR A 2 2.87 -27.05 10.49
CA THR A 2 2.08 -26.31 11.49
C THR A 2 2.96 -25.63 12.54
N GLU A 3 4.07 -26.26 12.94
CA GLU A 3 4.99 -25.74 13.95
C GLU A 3 5.80 -24.53 13.46
N LYS A 4 6.26 -24.55 12.21
CA LYS A 4 6.97 -23.43 11.60
C LYS A 4 6.04 -22.20 11.48
N LYS A 5 4.75 -22.42 11.19
CA LYS A 5 3.74 -21.35 11.17
C LYS A 5 3.52 -20.77 12.56
N ARG A 6 3.33 -21.65 13.60
CA ARG A 6 3.16 -21.20 14.99
C ARG A 6 4.33 -20.38 15.51
N LEU A 7 5.56 -20.78 15.16
CA LEU A 7 6.75 -20.03 15.54
C LEU A 7 6.82 -18.68 14.84
N GLY A 8 6.48 -18.62 13.54
CA GLY A 8 6.36 -17.37 12.79
C GLY A 8 5.36 -16.42 13.44
N ASP A 9 4.15 -16.89 13.68
CA ASP A 9 3.08 -16.10 14.32
C ASP A 9 3.47 -15.59 15.72
N ALA A 10 4.22 -16.37 16.48
CA ALA A 10 4.72 -15.96 17.81
C ALA A 10 5.82 -14.89 17.71
N ILE A 11 6.72 -15.02 16.75
CA ILE A 11 7.77 -14.01 16.47
C ILE A 11 7.14 -12.70 16.05
N ASP A 12 6.17 -12.72 15.12
CA ASP A 12 5.47 -11.54 14.66
C ASP A 12 4.76 -10.83 15.82
N LYS A 13 4.02 -11.55 16.66
CA LYS A 13 3.39 -10.98 17.87
C LYS A 13 4.39 -10.35 18.82
N ALA A 14 5.53 -10.98 19.04
CA ALA A 14 6.57 -10.42 19.91
C ALA A 14 7.17 -9.14 19.33
N GLN A 15 7.41 -9.10 18.00
CA GLN A 15 7.91 -7.91 17.33
C GLN A 15 6.90 -6.77 17.33
N PHE A 16 5.60 -7.06 17.14
CA PHE A 16 4.53 -6.08 17.31
C PHE A 16 4.55 -5.47 18.71
N ALA A 17 4.59 -6.30 19.75
CA ALA A 17 4.63 -5.82 21.14
C ALA A 17 5.89 -4.97 21.43
N ILE A 18 7.05 -5.33 20.87
CA ILE A 18 8.29 -4.56 21.00
C ILE A 18 8.15 -3.21 20.27
N GLY A 19 7.59 -3.19 19.06
CA GLY A 19 7.36 -1.97 18.29
C GLY A 19 6.43 -0.99 19.02
N GLU A 20 5.38 -1.51 19.63
CA GLU A 20 4.44 -0.72 20.45
C GLU A 20 5.13 -0.10 21.67
N LEU A 21 5.93 -0.88 22.41
CA LEU A 21 6.70 -0.40 23.56
C LEU A 21 7.73 0.68 23.18
N GLN A 22 8.20 0.67 21.94
CA GLN A 22 9.12 1.67 21.38
C GLN A 22 8.41 2.87 20.73
N GLY A 23 7.06 2.90 20.71
CA GLY A 23 6.28 3.95 20.05
C GLY A 23 6.40 3.93 18.52
N GLN A 24 6.83 2.81 17.94
CA GLN A 24 6.87 2.63 16.49
C GLN A 24 5.49 2.23 15.97
N GLY A 25 5.00 2.95 14.96
CA GLY A 25 3.78 2.56 14.25
C GLY A 25 4.01 1.38 13.30
N VAL A 26 2.92 0.77 12.84
CA VAL A 26 2.97 -0.27 11.81
C VAL A 26 3.35 0.35 10.47
N ASP A 27 4.45 -0.09 9.88
CA ASP A 27 4.92 0.36 8.56
C ASP A 27 4.19 -0.42 7.46
N LEU A 28 3.25 0.26 6.79
CA LEU A 28 2.48 -0.34 5.70
C LEU A 28 3.34 -0.70 4.48
N ALA A 29 4.47 -0.03 4.25
CA ALA A 29 5.38 -0.39 3.17
C ALA A 29 6.13 -1.70 3.48
N ASP A 30 6.44 -1.93 4.75
CA ASP A 30 7.01 -3.20 5.21
C ASP A 30 6.04 -4.36 4.95
N LEU A 31 4.74 -4.17 5.24
CA LEU A 31 3.70 -5.16 4.94
C LEU A 31 3.64 -5.47 3.44
N VAL A 32 3.69 -4.46 2.57
CA VAL A 32 3.74 -4.63 1.11
C VAL A 32 4.97 -5.43 0.67
N GLY A 33 6.07 -5.32 1.39
CA GLY A 33 7.29 -6.12 1.21
C GLY A 33 7.21 -7.54 1.76
N GLY A 34 6.05 -7.99 2.23
CA GLY A 34 5.84 -9.31 2.85
C GLY A 34 6.32 -9.38 4.29
N GLY A 35 6.51 -8.25 4.95
CA GLY A 35 6.93 -8.14 6.33
C GLY A 35 5.76 -8.11 7.31
N ASN A 36 6.10 -7.85 8.56
CA ASN A 36 5.19 -7.83 9.71
C ASN A 36 4.85 -6.41 10.20
N GLY A 37 5.30 -5.37 9.50
CA GLY A 37 5.10 -3.98 9.87
C GLY A 37 6.23 -3.35 10.69
N PHE A 38 7.31 -4.10 10.99
CA PHE A 38 8.44 -3.66 11.83
C PHE A 38 9.81 -3.92 11.20
N GLY A 39 9.89 -3.89 9.88
CA GLY A 39 11.17 -3.94 9.16
C GLY A 39 11.60 -5.35 8.70
N SER A 40 10.73 -6.36 8.75
CA SER A 40 11.01 -7.70 8.24
C SER A 40 10.73 -7.85 6.74
N GLY A 41 10.02 -6.91 6.14
CA GLY A 41 9.68 -6.88 4.72
C GLY A 41 10.88 -6.52 3.85
N ARG A 42 10.87 -7.02 2.62
CA ARG A 42 11.97 -6.80 1.68
C ARG A 42 11.69 -5.67 0.72
N LYS A 43 12.62 -4.72 0.60
CA LYS A 43 12.55 -3.68 -0.42
C LYS A 43 12.61 -4.28 -1.83
N GLY A 44 11.86 -3.67 -2.74
CA GLY A 44 11.78 -4.13 -4.12
C GLY A 44 10.77 -5.25 -4.38
N ILE A 45 10.20 -5.84 -3.34
CA ILE A 45 9.08 -6.78 -3.42
C ILE A 45 7.76 -6.02 -3.38
N GLY A 46 6.73 -6.60 -3.95
CA GLY A 46 5.40 -6.04 -3.96
C GLY A 46 4.35 -6.99 -4.51
N LEU A 47 3.21 -6.44 -4.86
CA LEU A 47 2.02 -7.15 -5.28
C LEU A 47 1.65 -6.80 -6.72
N ASP A 48 1.34 -7.80 -7.52
CA ASP A 48 0.72 -7.60 -8.82
C ASP A 48 -0.72 -7.10 -8.63
N ALA A 49 -1.01 -5.88 -9.10
CA ALA A 49 -2.32 -5.24 -8.95
C ALA A 49 -3.48 -6.00 -9.62
N ARG A 50 -3.20 -6.99 -10.49
CA ARG A 50 -4.19 -7.82 -11.17
C ARG A 50 -4.56 -9.07 -10.38
N THR A 51 -3.57 -9.65 -9.67
CA THR A 51 -3.66 -11.00 -9.10
C THR A 51 -3.49 -11.03 -7.58
N GLY A 52 -3.03 -9.96 -6.96
CA GLY A 52 -2.68 -9.91 -5.54
C GLY A 52 -1.49 -10.80 -5.16
N LYS A 53 -0.82 -11.41 -6.13
CA LYS A 53 0.33 -12.29 -5.87
C LYS A 53 1.60 -11.50 -5.69
N MET A 54 2.45 -12.01 -4.80
CA MET A 54 3.79 -11.48 -4.59
C MET A 54 4.65 -11.60 -5.84
N GLN A 55 5.42 -10.57 -6.11
CA GLN A 55 6.39 -10.51 -7.19
C GLN A 55 7.69 -9.89 -6.70
N GLU A 56 8.82 -10.45 -7.10
CA GLU A 56 10.14 -9.94 -6.73
C GLU A 56 10.69 -8.94 -7.74
N ARG A 57 10.37 -9.15 -9.00
CA ARG A 57 10.87 -8.29 -10.10
C ARG A 57 9.82 -8.18 -11.18
N ASN A 58 9.23 -7.02 -11.29
CA ASN A 58 8.47 -6.69 -12.49
C ASN A 58 8.42 -5.16 -12.62
N PHE A 59 8.94 -4.66 -13.72
CA PHE A 59 8.92 -3.25 -14.09
C PHE A 59 8.24 -3.14 -15.44
N GLY A 60 7.29 -2.23 -15.55
CA GLY A 60 6.61 -1.93 -16.80
C GLY A 60 5.26 -2.59 -16.93
N ASP A 61 4.90 -2.98 -18.13
CA ASP A 61 3.57 -3.49 -18.47
C ASP A 61 3.32 -4.88 -17.86
N LEU A 62 2.38 -4.98 -16.91
CA LEU A 62 1.91 -6.24 -16.36
C LEU A 62 0.86 -6.91 -17.24
N GLY A 63 0.36 -6.21 -18.27
CA GLY A 63 -0.66 -6.67 -19.17
C GLY A 63 -2.06 -6.18 -18.85
N ASN A 64 -3.04 -6.74 -19.54
CA ASN A 64 -4.42 -6.33 -19.43
C ASN A 64 -5.01 -6.68 -18.05
N VAL A 65 -5.87 -5.80 -17.58
CA VAL A 65 -6.66 -5.98 -16.37
C VAL A 65 -8.07 -5.44 -16.64
N LYS A 66 -9.07 -6.13 -16.13
CA LYS A 66 -10.45 -5.65 -16.20
C LYS A 66 -10.63 -4.52 -15.18
N PRO A 67 -11.06 -3.31 -15.56
CA PRO A 67 -11.47 -2.30 -14.58
C PRO A 67 -12.55 -2.87 -13.64
N GLY A 68 -12.45 -2.54 -12.35
CA GLY A 68 -13.27 -3.13 -11.28
C GLY A 68 -12.73 -4.45 -10.73
N ASN A 69 -11.60 -4.95 -11.22
CA ASN A 69 -10.96 -6.15 -10.68
C ASN A 69 -10.52 -5.92 -9.24
N TYR A 70 -10.89 -6.85 -8.38
CA TYR A 70 -10.38 -7.00 -7.02
C TYR A 70 -9.70 -8.37 -6.91
N ALA A 71 -8.53 -8.43 -6.32
CA ALA A 71 -7.79 -9.66 -6.08
C ALA A 71 -7.35 -9.73 -4.61
N LYS A 72 -7.83 -10.78 -3.91
CA LYS A 72 -7.44 -11.04 -2.53
C LYS A 72 -5.95 -11.38 -2.44
N CYS A 73 -5.29 -10.84 -1.42
CA CYS A 73 -3.90 -11.15 -1.12
C CYS A 73 -3.80 -12.28 -0.08
N SER A 74 -2.66 -12.99 -0.09
CA SER A 74 -2.32 -13.99 0.92
C SER A 74 -1.39 -13.47 2.00
N TYR A 75 -1.02 -12.19 1.95
CA TYR A 75 -0.22 -11.55 3.00
C TYR A 75 -1.05 -11.26 4.24
N ALA A 76 -0.42 -11.41 5.40
CA ALA A 76 -0.99 -10.90 6.63
C ALA A 76 -1.24 -9.39 6.51
N PHE A 77 -2.37 -8.93 7.04
CA PHE A 77 -2.74 -7.51 7.11
C PHE A 77 -3.03 -6.80 5.78
N ILE A 78 -2.88 -7.48 4.65
CA ILE A 78 -3.30 -6.96 3.35
C ILE A 78 -4.51 -7.77 2.87
N ASP A 79 -5.67 -7.12 2.84
CA ASP A 79 -6.90 -7.75 2.37
C ASP A 79 -6.85 -8.02 0.87
N GLY A 80 -6.41 -7.03 0.07
CA GLY A 80 -6.29 -7.21 -1.36
C GLY A 80 -5.79 -6.00 -2.11
N VAL A 81 -5.75 -6.16 -3.42
CA VAL A 81 -5.47 -5.11 -4.39
C VAL A 81 -6.66 -4.93 -5.33
N PHE A 82 -6.85 -3.74 -5.85
CA PHE A 82 -7.95 -3.47 -6.76
C PHE A 82 -7.56 -2.49 -7.87
N VAL A 83 -8.30 -2.57 -8.96
CA VAL A 83 -8.16 -1.69 -10.12
C VAL A 83 -9.49 -0.97 -10.31
N PRO A 84 -9.54 0.37 -10.18
CA PRO A 84 -10.78 1.12 -10.23
C PRO A 84 -11.53 0.98 -11.57
N ALA A 85 -12.87 0.97 -11.48
CA ALA A 85 -13.78 1.08 -12.62
C ALA A 85 -14.52 2.40 -12.60
N GLU A 86 -15.17 2.71 -13.69
CA GLU A 86 -16.18 3.76 -13.72
C GLU A 86 -17.37 3.37 -12.82
N GLY A 87 -17.86 4.32 -12.02
CA GLY A 87 -18.93 4.10 -11.07
C GLY A 87 -18.44 3.46 -9.77
N GLU A 88 -18.83 2.23 -9.51
CA GLU A 88 -18.58 1.52 -8.26
C GLU A 88 -17.43 0.52 -8.40
N THR A 89 -16.50 0.51 -7.46
CA THR A 89 -15.36 -0.40 -7.42
C THR A 89 -15.37 -1.20 -6.12
N LYS A 90 -15.29 -2.53 -6.21
CA LYS A 90 -15.03 -3.40 -5.06
C LYS A 90 -13.60 -3.17 -4.56
N ILE A 91 -13.45 -2.92 -3.25
CA ILE A 91 -12.15 -2.57 -2.63
C ILE A 91 -11.74 -3.52 -1.50
N SER A 92 -12.60 -4.47 -1.10
CA SER A 92 -12.26 -5.43 -0.04
C SER A 92 -12.82 -6.83 -0.28
N SER A 93 -12.31 -7.82 0.46
CA SER A 93 -12.84 -9.20 0.45
C SER A 93 -14.24 -9.30 1.09
N THR A 94 -14.61 -8.32 1.92
CA THR A 94 -15.91 -8.21 2.59
C THR A 94 -16.95 -7.44 1.75
N ASP A 95 -16.71 -7.30 0.45
CA ASP A 95 -17.58 -6.60 -0.51
C ASP A 95 -17.78 -5.09 -0.24
N LEU A 96 -16.88 -4.46 0.52
CA LEU A 96 -16.85 -3.00 0.57
C LEU A 96 -16.59 -2.42 -0.82
N LYS A 97 -17.27 -1.33 -1.13
CA LYS A 97 -17.18 -0.65 -2.41
C LYS A 97 -16.91 0.83 -2.21
N ALA A 98 -16.26 1.42 -3.21
CA ALA A 98 -16.02 2.85 -3.28
C ALA A 98 -16.51 3.40 -4.62
N THR A 99 -16.97 4.64 -4.62
CA THR A 99 -17.44 5.36 -5.81
C THR A 99 -16.54 6.55 -6.11
N GLY A 100 -16.62 7.06 -7.35
CA GLY A 100 -15.89 8.26 -7.76
C GLY A 100 -14.36 8.07 -7.86
N LEU A 101 -13.87 6.83 -7.88
CA LEU A 101 -12.48 6.53 -8.18
C LEU A 101 -12.24 6.71 -9.68
N PRO A 102 -11.10 7.30 -10.11
CA PRO A 102 -10.76 7.38 -11.52
C PRO A 102 -10.56 5.99 -12.12
N ALA A 103 -11.31 5.68 -13.16
CA ALA A 103 -11.25 4.36 -13.80
C ALA A 103 -9.85 4.07 -14.37
N ASN A 104 -9.46 2.81 -14.30
CA ASN A 104 -8.27 2.31 -14.99
C ASN A 104 -8.56 2.13 -16.49
N GLY A 105 -7.57 2.41 -17.33
CA GLY A 105 -7.68 2.26 -18.79
C GLY A 105 -7.54 0.82 -19.31
N GLY A 106 -7.70 -0.19 -18.47
CA GLY A 106 -7.65 -1.60 -18.87
C GLY A 106 -6.27 -2.23 -18.87
N LYS A 107 -5.25 -1.52 -18.34
CA LYS A 107 -3.89 -2.02 -18.16
C LYS A 107 -3.38 -1.82 -16.76
N ALA A 108 -2.59 -2.75 -16.25
CA ALA A 108 -1.81 -2.59 -15.04
C ALA A 108 -0.33 -2.35 -15.37
N TRP A 109 0.24 -1.38 -14.70
CA TRP A 109 1.64 -1.02 -14.85
C TRP A 109 2.34 -1.13 -13.50
N ASP A 110 3.49 -1.78 -13.49
CA ASP A 110 4.31 -1.99 -12.33
C ASP A 110 3.55 -2.62 -11.13
N MET A 111 4.30 -3.11 -10.16
CA MET A 111 3.73 -3.64 -8.93
C MET A 111 3.42 -2.51 -7.95
N ILE A 112 2.51 -2.78 -7.01
CA ILE A 112 2.44 -2.06 -5.73
C ILE A 112 3.61 -2.57 -4.90
N ARG A 113 4.56 -1.69 -4.54
CA ARG A 113 5.90 -2.11 -4.11
C ARG A 113 6.34 -1.48 -2.80
N ASN A 114 7.06 -2.25 -1.99
CA ASN A 114 7.91 -1.67 -0.94
C ASN A 114 9.13 -1.03 -1.59
N GLY A 115 9.08 0.27 -1.80
CA GLY A 115 10.06 1.06 -2.53
C GLY A 115 9.51 1.71 -3.80
N PRO A 116 10.35 2.32 -4.63
CA PRO A 116 9.92 2.96 -5.87
C PRO A 116 9.45 1.92 -6.89
N VAL A 117 8.41 2.25 -7.66
CA VAL A 117 7.91 1.37 -8.74
C VAL A 117 8.98 1.14 -9.82
N ALA A 118 9.78 2.16 -10.12
CA ALA A 118 10.95 2.03 -11.00
C ALA A 118 11.98 3.14 -10.68
N SER A 119 13.23 2.92 -11.06
CA SER A 119 14.35 3.81 -10.76
C SER A 119 14.26 5.20 -11.40
N GLN A 120 13.43 5.33 -12.42
CA GLN A 120 13.22 6.59 -13.16
C GLN A 120 12.30 7.60 -12.46
N PHE A 121 11.60 7.17 -11.40
CA PHE A 121 10.68 8.03 -10.65
C PHE A 121 11.37 8.64 -9.44
N SER A 122 10.99 9.88 -9.11
CA SER A 122 11.51 10.53 -7.91
C SER A 122 11.06 9.81 -6.65
N THR A 123 11.95 9.74 -5.69
CA THR A 123 11.71 9.26 -4.32
C THR A 123 11.91 10.35 -3.29
N SER A 124 12.18 11.59 -3.77
CA SER A 124 12.57 12.71 -2.89
C SER A 124 11.62 13.87 -3.02
N TRP A 125 11.13 14.36 -1.88
CA TRP A 125 10.27 15.54 -1.75
C TRP A 125 10.62 16.31 -0.48
N GLY A 126 10.61 17.64 -0.57
CA GLY A 126 10.90 18.52 0.58
C GLY A 126 12.29 18.28 1.21
N GLY A 127 13.27 17.86 0.42
CA GLY A 127 14.62 17.53 0.91
C GLY A 127 14.75 16.14 1.57
N VAL A 128 13.67 15.36 1.63
CA VAL A 128 13.67 14.01 2.20
C VAL A 128 13.62 12.96 1.10
N ASP A 129 14.58 12.03 1.09
CA ASP A 129 14.56 10.85 0.21
C ASP A 129 13.95 9.66 0.96
N TYR A 130 12.74 9.28 0.58
CA TYR A 130 11.97 8.21 1.22
C TYR A 130 12.48 6.80 0.88
N ASN A 131 13.42 6.67 -0.06
CA ASN A 131 14.03 5.36 -0.40
C ASN A 131 15.32 5.08 0.40
N LYS A 132 15.74 5.98 1.27
CA LYS A 132 16.95 5.81 2.11
C LYS A 132 16.66 4.92 3.33
N PRO A 133 17.71 4.33 3.96
CA PRO A 133 17.58 3.63 5.23
C PRO A 133 16.89 4.48 6.30
N GLY A 134 16.06 3.86 7.14
CA GLY A 134 15.26 4.55 8.17
C GLY A 134 14.03 5.29 7.60
N ARG A 135 13.74 5.11 6.31
CA ARG A 135 12.52 5.60 5.65
C ARG A 135 11.84 4.44 4.92
N SER A 136 10.55 4.57 4.72
CA SER A 136 9.75 3.61 3.95
C SER A 136 8.87 4.32 2.94
N MET A 137 8.50 3.62 1.88
CA MET A 137 7.57 4.13 0.90
C MET A 137 6.82 3.00 0.20
N ILE A 138 5.57 3.24 -0.11
CA ILE A 138 4.81 2.41 -1.04
C ILE A 138 4.86 3.08 -2.41
N GLY A 139 5.47 2.42 -3.37
CA GLY A 139 5.40 2.80 -4.78
C GLY A 139 4.17 2.19 -5.44
N LEU A 140 3.38 3.03 -6.09
CA LEU A 140 2.12 2.65 -6.73
C LEU A 140 1.98 3.34 -8.08
N HIS A 141 1.69 2.58 -9.13
CA HIS A 141 1.32 3.15 -10.43
C HIS A 141 -0.19 3.39 -10.49
N ALA A 142 -0.61 4.49 -11.10
CA ALA A 142 -2.04 4.76 -11.34
C ALA A 142 -2.60 3.84 -12.46
N ASN A 143 -3.86 3.47 -12.47
CA ASN A 143 -4.85 3.60 -11.41
C ASN A 143 -5.01 2.23 -10.75
N ALA A 144 -4.56 2.10 -9.55
CA ALA A 144 -4.66 0.87 -8.75
C ALA A 144 -4.76 1.26 -7.27
N GLY A 145 -5.20 0.34 -6.43
CA GLY A 145 -5.27 0.50 -4.99
C GLY A 145 -4.90 -0.75 -4.23
N ILE A 146 -4.64 -0.57 -2.95
CA ILE A 146 -4.37 -1.62 -1.98
C ILE A 146 -5.23 -1.40 -0.76
N THR A 147 -5.75 -2.48 -0.18
CA THR A 147 -6.56 -2.45 1.03
C THR A 147 -5.84 -3.22 2.14
N PHE A 148 -5.65 -2.55 3.26
CA PHE A 148 -5.12 -3.14 4.49
C PHE A 148 -6.27 -3.56 5.41
N ASP A 149 -6.10 -4.70 6.08
CA ASP A 149 -7.04 -5.22 7.07
C ASP A 149 -6.70 -4.67 8.45
N LEU A 150 -7.36 -3.58 8.83
CA LEU A 150 -7.17 -2.95 10.14
C LEU A 150 -7.68 -3.82 11.29
N SER A 151 -8.67 -4.66 11.05
CA SER A 151 -9.16 -5.59 12.08
C SER A 151 -8.11 -6.64 12.41
N ALA A 152 -7.45 -7.20 11.40
CA ALA A 152 -6.34 -8.12 11.60
C ALA A 152 -5.14 -7.45 12.30
N ILE A 153 -4.86 -6.18 11.97
CA ILE A 153 -3.81 -5.40 12.66
C ILE A 153 -4.19 -5.20 14.13
N ARG A 154 -5.42 -4.78 14.43
CA ARG A 154 -5.90 -4.61 15.81
C ARG A 154 -5.84 -5.91 16.61
N GLU A 155 -6.29 -7.01 16.04
CA GLU A 155 -6.24 -8.31 16.70
C GLU A 155 -4.80 -8.74 17.01
N ALA A 156 -3.88 -8.51 16.08
CA ALA A 156 -2.48 -8.89 16.26
C ALA A 156 -1.73 -8.00 17.28
N THR A 157 -2.07 -6.71 17.34
CA THR A 157 -1.37 -5.71 18.18
C THR A 157 -2.05 -5.44 19.51
N GLY A 158 -3.36 -5.60 19.62
CA GLY A 158 -4.16 -5.13 20.75
C GLY A 158 -4.39 -3.61 20.78
N ILE A 159 -3.95 -2.88 19.74
CA ILE A 159 -4.14 -1.43 19.64
C ILE A 159 -5.58 -1.12 19.24
N GLU A 160 -6.31 -0.37 20.03
CA GLU A 160 -7.68 0.05 19.74
C GLU A 160 -7.73 1.38 18.99
N GLU A 161 -6.94 2.35 19.42
CA GLU A 161 -6.86 3.66 18.78
C GLU A 161 -5.71 3.71 17.78
N MET A 162 -6.01 4.04 16.55
CA MET A 162 -5.03 4.12 15.48
C MET A 162 -5.05 5.49 14.81
N ARG A 163 -3.89 5.88 14.27
CA ARG A 163 -3.73 7.09 13.47
C ARG A 163 -3.03 6.73 12.17
N PHE A 164 -3.58 7.17 11.04
CA PHE A 164 -2.91 7.07 9.76
C PHE A 164 -2.03 8.29 9.55
N ASN A 165 -0.74 8.06 9.29
CA ASN A 165 0.21 9.12 9.00
C ASN A 165 1.05 8.75 7.78
N SER A 166 1.10 9.60 6.79
CA SER A 166 1.90 9.41 5.58
C SER A 166 2.21 10.72 4.88
N VAL A 167 3.08 10.65 3.87
CA VAL A 167 3.29 11.73 2.90
C VAL A 167 3.01 11.17 1.52
N ALA A 168 2.01 11.74 0.84
CA ALA A 168 1.80 11.49 -0.58
C ALA A 168 2.76 12.32 -1.41
N GLY A 169 3.41 11.72 -2.40
CA GLY A 169 4.32 12.40 -3.30
C GLY A 169 4.24 11.87 -4.72
N TYR A 170 4.24 12.76 -5.72
CA TYR A 170 4.19 12.37 -7.12
C TYR A 170 5.59 12.34 -7.73
N GLY A 171 6.10 11.12 -7.98
CA GLY A 171 7.41 10.89 -8.59
C GLY A 171 7.42 10.82 -10.12
N GLY A 172 6.28 11.07 -10.78
CA GLY A 172 6.09 10.84 -12.22
C GLY A 172 6.88 11.74 -13.15
N ARG A 173 6.76 11.46 -14.43
CA ARG A 173 7.44 12.16 -15.52
C ARG A 173 6.72 13.46 -15.91
N THR A 174 7.42 14.31 -16.69
CA THR A 174 6.87 15.57 -17.21
C THR A 174 5.67 15.41 -18.14
N THR A 175 5.53 14.26 -18.79
CA THR A 175 4.43 13.96 -19.71
C THR A 175 3.09 13.72 -19.00
N THR A 176 3.11 13.43 -17.71
CA THR A 176 1.90 13.30 -16.88
C THR A 176 1.97 14.38 -15.81
N PRO A 177 1.14 15.42 -15.87
CA PRO A 177 1.35 16.62 -15.05
C PRO A 177 1.04 16.43 -13.58
N SER A 178 0.16 15.49 -13.21
CA SER A 178 -0.26 15.26 -11.81
C SER A 178 -0.76 13.83 -11.59
N ALA A 179 -0.82 13.43 -10.32
CA ALA A 179 -1.50 12.23 -9.86
C ALA A 179 -2.46 12.58 -8.71
N GLU A 180 -3.49 11.76 -8.53
CA GLU A 180 -4.42 11.86 -7.41
C GLU A 180 -4.15 10.72 -6.42
N PHE A 181 -4.05 11.07 -5.16
CA PHE A 181 -3.90 10.17 -4.04
C PHE A 181 -5.16 10.21 -3.19
N ARG A 182 -5.70 9.05 -2.90
CA ARG A 182 -6.92 8.90 -2.10
C ARG A 182 -6.70 7.87 -1.02
N VAL A 183 -7.13 8.19 0.19
CA VAL A 183 -7.17 7.26 1.32
C VAL A 183 -8.61 7.09 1.72
N LEU A 184 -9.04 5.84 1.80
CA LEU A 184 -10.39 5.47 2.21
C LEU A 184 -10.33 4.68 3.52
N LEU A 185 -11.30 4.89 4.39
CA LEU A 185 -11.57 4.09 5.57
C LEU A 185 -12.98 3.51 5.42
N ASP A 186 -13.10 2.20 5.41
CA ASP A 186 -14.37 1.48 5.21
C ASP A 186 -15.20 2.00 4.01
N GLY A 187 -14.50 2.26 2.90
CA GLY A 187 -15.10 2.79 1.68
C GLY A 187 -15.33 4.31 1.66
N LYS A 188 -15.22 4.99 2.80
CA LYS A 188 -15.39 6.44 2.92
C LYS A 188 -14.08 7.17 2.61
N LEU A 189 -14.15 8.21 1.78
CA LEU A 189 -12.99 9.05 1.46
C LEU A 189 -12.57 9.90 2.66
N MET A 190 -11.38 9.65 3.21
CA MET A 190 -10.80 10.38 4.33
C MET A 190 -9.82 11.45 3.86
N ALA A 191 -9.06 11.18 2.80
CA ALA A 191 -8.14 12.14 2.23
C ALA A 191 -8.09 12.06 0.72
N HIS A 192 -7.97 13.24 0.07
CA HIS A 192 -7.77 13.38 -1.36
C HIS A 192 -6.72 14.47 -1.61
N LYS A 193 -5.67 14.14 -2.34
CA LYS A 193 -4.62 15.06 -2.76
C LYS A 193 -4.38 14.91 -4.24
N ARG A 194 -4.38 16.03 -4.97
CA ARG A 194 -3.91 16.10 -6.35
C ARG A 194 -2.56 16.80 -6.35
N LEU A 195 -1.51 16.08 -6.74
CA LEU A 195 -0.13 16.52 -6.63
C LEU A 195 0.50 16.58 -8.01
N GLY A 196 1.15 17.70 -8.28
CA GLY A 196 2.02 17.87 -9.42
C GLY A 196 3.40 17.25 -9.16
N ARG A 197 4.21 17.24 -10.18
CA ARG A 197 5.59 16.78 -10.10
C ARG A 197 6.37 17.63 -9.11
N LYS A 198 7.10 16.99 -8.18
CA LYS A 198 7.83 17.57 -7.04
C LYS A 198 6.95 17.98 -5.87
N ASP A 199 5.64 17.93 -5.99
CA ASP A 199 4.77 18.20 -4.86
C ASP A 199 4.67 17.00 -3.93
N ALA A 200 4.53 17.29 -2.65
CA ALA A 200 4.19 16.32 -1.62
C ALA A 200 3.21 16.96 -0.63
N ALA A 201 2.38 16.13 -0.04
CA ALA A 201 1.43 16.57 0.96
C ALA A 201 1.31 15.55 2.10
N PRO A 202 1.28 16.00 3.35
CA PRO A 202 0.98 15.13 4.48
C PRO A 202 -0.48 14.66 4.42
N ILE A 203 -0.69 13.43 4.88
CA ILE A 203 -1.99 12.83 5.11
C ILE A 203 -1.96 12.29 6.54
N ASP A 204 -2.84 12.78 7.38
CA ASP A 204 -2.86 12.47 8.80
C ASP A 204 -4.29 12.55 9.32
N PHE A 205 -4.80 11.46 9.93
CA PHE A 205 -6.13 11.39 10.54
C PHE A 205 -6.24 10.22 11.53
N GLU A 206 -7.15 10.32 12.46
CA GLU A 206 -7.51 9.25 13.39
C GLU A 206 -8.42 8.20 12.73
N ILE A 207 -8.24 6.92 13.14
CA ILE A 207 -8.98 5.75 12.60
C ILE A 207 -9.87 5.17 13.70
#